data_ac74b2458bc0deab42c1f7fb67fe8b94
#
_entry.id   ac74b2458bc0deab42c1f7fb67fe8b94
#
_cell.length_a   1.000
_cell.length_b   1.000
_cell.length_c   1.000
_cell.angle_alpha   90.00
_cell.angle_beta   90.00
_cell.angle_gamma   90.00
#
_symmetry.space_group_name_H-M   'P 1'
#
loop_
_entity.id
_entity.type
_entity.pdbx_description
1 polymer ?
#
loop_
_entity_poly.entity_id
_entity_poly.type
_entity_poly.pdbx_seq_one_letter_code
_entity_poly.pdbx_strand_id
1 'polypeptide(L)'
;MKTITTLSLILLLTGVESTDTFWDTFKTAVSKHDVETIARLSKFPIGMSYGVPSIKNKAQLAKRYKQLFNEQTDAAACFSKAKPEIDTANPKRFTVACPDAAGNEVVIYQFEQTRAGWKLSHLDNLNE
;
A
#
# COMPACT_ATOMS: atom_id res chain seq x y z
N MET A 1 5.94 23.44 -33.99
CA MET A 1 6.00 23.11 -33.51
C MET A 1 6.14 22.39 -33.04
N LYS A 2 5.99 22.17 -32.93
CA LYS A 2 6.12 21.44 -32.43
C LYS A 2 6.31 20.67 -31.74
N THR A 3 6.32 20.56 -31.72
CA THR A 3 6.59 19.88 -31.03
C THR A 3 6.52 19.23 -30.31
N ILE A 4 6.40 19.14 -30.20
CA ILE A 4 6.48 18.58 -29.45
C ILE A 4 6.33 17.79 -28.93
N THR A 5 6.22 17.66 -29.12
CA THR A 5 6.23 16.87 -28.60
C THR A 5 6.42 16.08 -28.05
N THR A 6 6.47 16.10 -28.28
CA THR A 6 6.83 15.32 -27.82
C THR A 6 7.01 14.76 -26.95
N LEU A 7 7.00 14.86 -26.79
CA LEU A 7 7.38 14.41 -25.96
C LEU A 7 7.10 13.86 -25.22
N SER A 8 6.90 13.84 -25.24
CA SER A 8 6.80 13.37 -24.50
C SER A 8 6.68 12.60 -24.01
N LEU A 9 6.43 12.37 -24.35
CA LEU A 9 6.49 11.68 -23.98
C LEU A 9 6.87 11.02 -23.33
N ILE A 10 7.21 11.09 -23.35
CA ILE A 10 7.72 10.49 -22.84
C ILE A 10 7.65 9.94 -21.96
N LEU A 11 7.27 9.86 -21.79
CA LEU A 11 7.25 9.54 -20.99
C LEU A 11 7.15 8.81 -20.52
N LEU A 12 6.94 8.77 -20.65
CA LEU A 12 6.90 8.11 -20.39
C LEU A 12 7.36 7.42 -20.21
N LEU A 13 7.21 7.70 -20.67
CA LEU A 13 7.74 6.81 -20.74
C LEU A 13 8.26 5.93 -19.92
N THR A 14 8.31 5.79 -19.69
CA THR A 14 8.85 4.93 -18.78
C THR A 14 7.89 4.23 -17.87
N GLY A 15 6.85 4.80 -17.52
CA GLY A 15 5.79 4.14 -16.81
C GLY A 15 6.11 3.62 -15.42
N VAL A 16 7.30 3.86 -14.90
CA VAL A 16 7.62 3.43 -13.54
C VAL A 16 7.26 4.54 -12.58
N GLU A 17 6.26 4.29 -11.74
CA GLU A 17 5.84 5.23 -10.74
C GLU A 17 6.83 5.24 -9.59
N SER A 18 7.19 6.41 -9.08
CA SER A 18 8.08 6.50 -7.95
C SER A 18 7.38 5.99 -6.69
N THR A 19 8.16 5.56 -5.71
CA THR A 19 7.64 5.16 -4.43
C THR A 19 6.86 6.29 -3.79
N ASP A 20 7.37 7.52 -3.86
CA ASP A 20 6.72 8.66 -3.25
C ASP A 20 5.36 8.95 -3.88
N THR A 21 5.27 8.90 -5.20
CA THR A 21 4.00 9.15 -5.90
C THR A 21 2.97 8.08 -5.53
N PHE A 22 3.38 6.81 -5.57
CA PHE A 22 2.49 5.72 -5.19
C PHE A 22 2.03 5.89 -3.74
N TRP A 23 2.97 6.17 -2.84
CA TRP A 23 2.65 6.28 -1.42
C TRP A 23 1.66 7.41 -1.15
N ASP A 24 1.86 8.56 -1.81
CA ASP A 24 0.92 9.67 -1.68
C ASP A 24 -0.49 9.28 -2.12
N THR A 25 -0.59 8.55 -3.22
CA THR A 25 -1.88 8.09 -3.72
C THR A 25 -2.53 7.11 -2.75
N PHE A 26 -1.74 6.16 -2.26
CA PHE A 26 -2.25 5.12 -1.36
C PHE A 26 -2.72 5.70 -0.04
N LYS A 27 -1.90 6.53 0.60
CA LYS A 27 -2.30 7.09 1.90
C LYS A 27 -3.48 8.03 1.78
N THR A 28 -3.59 8.74 0.66
CA THR A 28 -4.76 9.59 0.42
C THR A 28 -6.01 8.73 0.31
N ALA A 29 -5.92 7.62 -0.41
CA ALA A 29 -7.05 6.71 -0.55
C ALA A 29 -7.49 6.16 0.81
N VAL A 30 -6.53 5.81 1.67
CA VAL A 30 -6.86 5.33 3.01
C VAL A 30 -7.53 6.43 3.83
N SER A 31 -7.02 7.65 3.75
CA SER A 31 -7.61 8.77 4.50
C SER A 31 -9.04 9.07 4.07
N LYS A 32 -9.37 8.75 2.83
CA LYS A 32 -10.72 8.98 2.28
C LYS A 32 -11.60 7.73 2.31
N HIS A 33 -11.08 6.62 2.83
CA HIS A 33 -11.79 5.36 2.83
C HIS A 33 -12.20 4.95 1.39
N ASP A 34 -11.29 5.18 0.45
CA ASP A 34 -11.55 4.95 -0.97
C ASP A 34 -11.18 3.52 -1.34
N VAL A 35 -12.11 2.60 -1.11
CA VAL A 35 -11.87 1.17 -1.31
C VAL A 35 -11.55 0.85 -2.77
N GLU A 36 -12.17 1.55 -3.71
CA GLU A 36 -11.91 1.32 -5.14
C GLU A 36 -10.45 1.55 -5.48
N THR A 37 -9.91 2.67 -5.03
CA THR A 37 -8.51 2.99 -5.30
C THR A 37 -7.58 2.03 -4.57
N ILE A 38 -7.87 1.74 -3.29
CA ILE A 38 -7.04 0.81 -2.52
C ILE A 38 -7.01 -0.57 -3.20
N ALA A 39 -8.16 -1.04 -3.67
CA ALA A 39 -8.24 -2.34 -4.35
C ALA A 39 -7.40 -2.34 -5.63
N ARG A 40 -7.48 -1.26 -6.40
CA ARG A 40 -6.70 -1.13 -7.63
C ARG A 40 -5.21 -1.11 -7.34
N LEU A 41 -4.83 -0.60 -6.16
CA LEU A 41 -3.42 -0.51 -5.74
C LEU A 41 -3.01 -1.71 -4.87
N SER A 42 -3.78 -2.80 -4.90
CA SER A 42 -3.48 -4.00 -4.14
C SER A 42 -3.24 -5.18 -5.07
N LYS A 43 -2.39 -6.10 -4.62
CA LYS A 43 -2.13 -7.34 -5.32
C LYS A 43 -2.86 -8.44 -4.58
N PHE A 44 -3.91 -8.99 -5.19
CA PHE A 44 -4.69 -10.05 -4.58
C PHE A 44 -4.10 -11.42 -4.91
N PRO A 45 -4.11 -12.36 -3.97
CA PRO A 45 -4.58 -12.18 -2.59
C PRO A 45 -3.58 -11.36 -1.77
N ILE A 46 -4.11 -10.50 -0.91
CA ILE A 46 -3.26 -9.79 0.03
C ILE A 46 -2.94 -10.77 1.16
N GLY A 47 -1.66 -11.06 1.35
CA GLY A 47 -1.24 -11.99 2.40
C GLY A 47 -1.50 -11.41 3.78
N MET A 48 -1.71 -12.30 4.74
CA MET A 48 -1.97 -11.90 6.11
C MET A 48 -1.06 -12.68 7.04
N SER A 49 -1.04 -12.27 8.30
CA SER A 49 -0.28 -12.99 9.33
C SER A 49 -0.76 -14.43 9.44
N TYR A 50 0.14 -15.27 9.93
CA TYR A 50 -0.16 -16.67 10.11
C TYR A 50 -1.49 -16.86 10.85
N GLY A 51 -2.34 -17.72 10.32
CA GLY A 51 -3.63 -18.02 10.93
C GLY A 51 -4.76 -17.08 10.52
N VAL A 52 -4.45 -15.99 9.83
CA VAL A 52 -5.45 -15.02 9.39
C VAL A 52 -5.70 -15.21 7.89
N PRO A 53 -6.96 -15.41 7.47
CA PRO A 53 -7.24 -15.61 6.05
C PRO A 53 -6.80 -14.43 5.18
N SER A 54 -6.23 -14.72 4.03
CA SER A 54 -5.85 -13.68 3.08
C SER A 54 -7.07 -12.97 2.52
N ILE A 55 -6.85 -11.76 1.99
CA ILE A 55 -7.88 -10.98 1.31
C ILE A 55 -7.81 -11.33 -0.17
N LYS A 56 -8.85 -11.93 -0.71
CA LYS A 56 -8.78 -12.51 -2.04
C LYS A 56 -9.25 -11.60 -3.17
N ASN A 57 -10.06 -10.60 -2.83
CA ASN A 57 -10.62 -9.72 -3.86
C ASN A 57 -11.14 -8.43 -3.24
N LYS A 58 -11.63 -7.52 -4.10
CA LYS A 58 -12.12 -6.22 -3.66
C LYS A 58 -13.30 -6.36 -2.68
N ALA A 59 -14.19 -7.31 -2.91
CA ALA A 59 -15.35 -7.48 -2.03
C ALA A 59 -14.90 -7.83 -0.61
N GLN A 60 -13.91 -8.71 -0.49
CA GLN A 60 -13.36 -9.06 0.82
C GLN A 60 -12.62 -7.88 1.45
N LEU A 61 -11.91 -7.11 0.63
CA LEU A 61 -11.24 -5.92 1.11
C LEU A 61 -12.24 -4.93 1.71
N ALA A 62 -13.34 -4.69 0.99
CA ALA A 62 -14.38 -3.78 1.46
C ALA A 62 -14.99 -4.28 2.76
N LYS A 63 -15.27 -5.58 2.84
CA LYS A 63 -15.89 -6.18 4.01
C LYS A 63 -15.00 -6.10 5.24
N ARG A 64 -13.69 -6.25 5.05
CA ARG A 64 -12.73 -6.28 6.16
C ARG A 64 -11.95 -4.98 6.31
N TYR A 65 -12.36 -3.93 5.62
CA TYR A 65 -11.64 -2.66 5.62
C TYR A 65 -11.40 -2.14 7.04
N LYS A 66 -12.45 -2.14 7.84
CA LYS A 66 -12.35 -1.61 9.20
C LYS A 66 -11.31 -2.36 10.02
N GLN A 67 -11.30 -3.69 9.91
CA GLN A 67 -10.31 -4.50 10.60
C GLN A 67 -8.89 -4.13 10.16
N LEU A 68 -8.69 -3.97 8.85
CA LEU A 68 -7.35 -3.80 8.30
C LEU A 68 -6.77 -2.42 8.51
N PHE A 69 -7.61 -1.38 8.51
CA PHE A 69 -7.12 -0.01 8.51
C PHE A 69 -7.59 0.83 9.70
N ASN A 70 -8.51 0.33 10.50
CA ASN A 70 -9.03 1.09 11.66
C ASN A 70 -8.87 0.36 12.98
N GLU A 71 -9.09 -0.95 13.01
CA GLU A 71 -9.08 -1.69 14.26
C GLU A 71 -7.70 -2.17 14.67
N GLN A 72 -6.93 -2.67 13.73
CA GLN A 72 -5.56 -3.11 14.02
C GLN A 72 -4.69 -1.91 14.39
N THR A 73 -4.87 -0.84 13.68
CA THR A 73 -4.18 0.43 13.89
C THR A 73 -5.04 1.51 13.25
N ASP A 74 -4.84 2.75 13.67
CA ASP A 74 -5.43 3.89 12.95
C ASP A 74 -4.52 4.19 11.77
N ALA A 75 -4.74 3.50 10.66
CA ALA A 75 -3.85 3.60 9.52
C ALA A 75 -3.80 5.00 8.94
N ALA A 76 -4.93 5.69 8.86
CA ALA A 76 -4.94 7.05 8.30
C ALA A 76 -4.04 7.98 9.10
N ALA A 77 -4.11 7.92 10.42
CA ALA A 77 -3.26 8.75 11.28
C ALA A 77 -1.79 8.34 11.16
N CYS A 78 -1.53 7.03 11.17
CA CYS A 78 -0.16 6.53 11.04
C CYS A 78 0.45 6.96 9.70
N PHE A 79 -0.29 6.72 8.61
CA PHE A 79 0.22 7.00 7.26
C PHE A 79 0.50 8.48 7.03
N SER A 80 -0.18 9.35 7.75
CA SER A 80 0.07 10.79 7.61
C SER A 80 1.46 11.18 8.08
N LYS A 81 2.09 10.37 8.92
CA LYS A 81 3.41 10.65 9.50
C LYS A 81 4.47 9.64 9.05
N ALA A 82 4.07 8.46 8.67
CA ALA A 82 5.00 7.39 8.35
C ALA A 82 5.64 7.57 6.99
N LYS A 83 6.82 7.01 6.83
CA LYS A 83 7.52 7.02 5.56
C LYS A 83 7.79 5.60 5.11
N PRO A 84 7.72 5.36 3.79
CA PRO A 84 8.09 4.05 3.26
C PRO A 84 9.54 3.70 3.61
N GLU A 85 9.74 2.48 4.02
CA GLU A 85 11.09 1.98 4.30
C GLU A 85 11.43 0.93 3.26
N ILE A 86 12.34 1.27 2.35
CA ILE A 86 12.76 0.37 1.27
C ILE A 86 13.56 -0.78 1.88
N ASP A 87 13.22 -2.00 1.48
CA ASP A 87 13.94 -3.19 1.92
C ASP A 87 15.32 -3.20 1.28
N THR A 88 16.37 -3.19 2.09
CA THR A 88 17.74 -3.17 1.57
C THR A 88 18.09 -4.46 0.84
N ALA A 89 17.47 -5.58 1.21
CA ALA A 89 17.71 -6.86 0.54
C ALA A 89 16.90 -7.01 -0.74
N ASN A 90 15.80 -6.25 -0.86
CA ASN A 90 14.93 -6.34 -2.03
C ASN A 90 14.33 -4.96 -2.32
N PRO A 91 14.99 -4.15 -3.17
CA PRO A 91 14.52 -2.77 -3.41
C PRO A 91 13.18 -2.68 -4.14
N LYS A 92 12.62 -3.83 -4.56
CA LYS A 92 11.27 -3.87 -5.11
C LYS A 92 10.20 -4.06 -4.03
N ARG A 93 10.58 -3.85 -2.79
CA ARG A 93 9.67 -4.00 -1.65
C ARG A 93 9.90 -2.83 -0.70
N PHE A 94 8.81 -2.31 -0.14
CA PHE A 94 8.93 -1.40 0.98
C PHE A 94 7.86 -1.73 2.01
N THR A 95 8.07 -1.27 3.23
CA THR A 95 7.12 -1.48 4.32
C THR A 95 6.79 -0.16 4.99
N VAL A 96 5.64 -0.13 5.64
CA VAL A 96 5.24 0.95 6.52
C VAL A 96 4.77 0.30 7.80
N ALA A 97 5.40 0.65 8.92
CA ALA A 97 5.10 0.07 10.22
C ALA A 97 4.26 1.04 11.03
N CYS A 98 3.16 0.55 11.60
CA CYS A 98 2.24 1.36 12.39
C CYS A 98 2.04 0.73 13.75
N PRO A 99 1.93 1.54 14.83
CA PRO A 99 1.61 0.97 16.14
C PRO A 99 0.17 0.46 16.13
N ASP A 100 -0.09 -0.58 16.90
CA ASP A 100 -1.47 -1.03 17.04
C ASP A 100 -2.25 -0.04 17.93
N ALA A 101 -3.54 -0.31 18.12
CA ALA A 101 -4.38 0.61 18.87
C ALA A 101 -3.92 0.81 20.31
N ALA A 102 -3.31 -0.21 20.89
CA ALA A 102 -2.81 -0.14 22.27
C ALA A 102 -1.38 0.41 22.36
N GLY A 103 -0.69 0.54 21.22
CA GLY A 103 0.67 1.02 21.20
C GLY A 103 1.70 -0.03 21.59
N ASN A 104 1.30 -1.28 21.74
CA ASN A 104 2.19 -2.36 22.17
C ASN A 104 2.75 -3.19 21.04
N GLU A 105 2.10 -3.16 19.90
CA GLU A 105 2.43 -4.03 18.78
C GLU A 105 2.62 -3.21 17.52
N VAL A 106 3.11 -3.86 16.48
CA VAL A 106 3.37 -3.19 15.21
C VAL A 106 2.61 -3.93 14.11
N VAL A 107 1.85 -3.18 13.33
CA VAL A 107 1.22 -3.69 12.12
C VAL A 107 2.06 -3.22 10.95
N ILE A 108 2.51 -4.16 10.12
CA ILE A 108 3.37 -3.84 8.99
C ILE A 108 2.61 -4.02 7.69
N TYR A 109 2.52 -2.95 6.92
CA TYR A 109 1.96 -2.96 5.58
C TYR A 109 3.10 -3.13 4.60
N GLN A 110 3.07 -4.18 3.79
CA GLN A 110 4.13 -4.48 2.85
C GLN A 110 3.65 -4.26 1.43
N PHE A 111 4.49 -3.60 0.64
CA PHE A 111 4.19 -3.26 -0.74
C PHE A 111 5.30 -3.81 -1.62
N GLU A 112 4.94 -4.24 -2.83
CA GLU A 112 5.93 -4.71 -3.76
C GLU A 112 5.71 -4.11 -5.14
N GLN A 113 6.81 -3.95 -5.86
CA GLN A 113 6.76 -3.43 -7.21
C GLN A 113 6.46 -4.58 -8.15
N THR A 114 5.38 -4.43 -8.91
CA THR A 114 4.95 -5.43 -9.89
C THR A 114 5.05 -4.81 -11.28
N ARG A 115 4.75 -5.59 -12.30
CA ARG A 115 4.69 -5.06 -13.66
C ARG A 115 3.67 -3.94 -13.79
N ALA A 116 2.63 -3.96 -12.97
CA ALA A 116 1.58 -2.95 -12.98
C ALA A 116 1.85 -1.82 -11.98
N GLY A 117 3.07 -1.74 -11.45
CA GLY A 117 3.45 -0.72 -10.47
C GLY A 117 3.48 -1.26 -9.06
N TRP A 118 3.59 -0.35 -8.11
CA TRP A 118 3.60 -0.70 -6.70
C TRP A 118 2.22 -1.16 -6.27
N LYS A 119 2.17 -2.19 -5.39
CA LYS A 119 0.90 -2.76 -4.90
C LYS A 119 1.03 -3.16 -3.45
N LEU A 120 -0.05 -2.97 -2.68
CA LEU A 120 -0.13 -3.56 -1.35
C LEU A 120 -0.21 -5.07 -1.50
N SER A 121 0.72 -5.80 -0.86
CA SER A 121 0.83 -7.24 -1.04
C SER A 121 0.62 -8.03 0.24
N HIS A 122 0.82 -7.41 1.41
CA HIS A 122 0.81 -8.19 2.65
C HIS A 122 0.61 -7.29 3.86
N LEU A 123 -0.11 -7.78 4.85
CA LEU A 123 -0.19 -7.16 6.17
C LEU A 123 0.34 -8.15 7.20
N ASP A 124 1.16 -7.67 8.10
CA ASP A 124 1.73 -8.50 9.13
C ASP A 124 1.55 -7.83 10.48
N ASN A 125 1.25 -8.64 11.49
CA ASN A 125 1.14 -8.18 12.86
C ASN A 125 2.13 -8.99 13.67
N LEU A 126 3.19 -8.36 14.10
CA LEU A 126 4.32 -9.06 14.71
C LEU A 126 4.00 -9.67 16.08
N ASN A 127 2.91 -9.27 16.68
CA ASN A 127 2.57 -9.75 18.03
C ASN A 127 1.30 -10.59 18.05
N GLU A 128 1.07 -11.30 16.97
CA GLU A 128 -0.07 -12.12 16.88
C GLU A 128 -0.13 -13.23 17.84
#